data_a534806cf9e7112796bde19a1f313d58
#
_entry.id   a534806cf9e7112796bde19a1f313d58
#
_cell.length_a   1.000
_cell.length_b   1.000
_cell.length_c   1.000
_cell.angle_alpha   90.00
_cell.angle_beta   90.00
_cell.angle_gamma   90.00
#
_symmetry.space_group_name_H-M   'P 1'
#
loop_
_entity.id
_entity.type
_entity.pdbx_description
1 polymer ?
#
loop_
_entity_poly.entity_id
_entity_poly.type
_entity_poly.pdbx_seq_one_letter_code
_entity_poly.pdbx_strand_id
1 'polypeptide(L)'
;GNIKVLKSNEIITGLMGEKLAEGDLKTPVGAYEITRKFTPPTTYYGPVAFSLSYPNLYDKLRKRTGSGIWIHGYPMEGDVRENEVETRGCVAMKNDLLIAFEDVVKNNKSIVIISEKGYPQALTSDIAVIFASLFAWKDAWTISDLDRYLSFYSSDFRRFDGMKLSEFSAMKKRVFSKNESKIIEFKNFTIVPYPSTDSKNIYRVSFDERYRADTYNFDGQKVLYVAVENNKMKILIEE
;
A
#
# COMPACT_ATOMS: atom_id res chain seq x y z
N GLY A 1 18.40 -2.89 -6.70
CA GLY A 1 18.35 -4.35 -6.70
C GLY A 1 17.80 -4.85 -8.03
N ASN A 2 18.22 -6.03 -8.45
CA ASN A 2 17.71 -6.59 -9.70
C ASN A 2 16.32 -7.20 -9.46
N ILE A 3 15.36 -6.85 -10.31
CA ILE A 3 14.07 -7.52 -10.34
C ILE A 3 14.27 -8.91 -10.94
N LYS A 4 13.86 -9.94 -10.20
CA LYS A 4 13.81 -11.30 -10.70
C LYS A 4 12.37 -11.63 -11.10
N VAL A 5 12.11 -11.79 -12.38
CA VAL A 5 10.84 -12.31 -12.87
C VAL A 5 10.81 -13.82 -12.65
N LEU A 6 9.95 -14.29 -11.77
CA LEU A 6 9.78 -15.71 -11.49
C LEU A 6 8.79 -16.38 -12.46
N LYS A 7 7.76 -15.65 -12.86
CA LYS A 7 6.72 -16.15 -13.75
C LYS A 7 5.98 -14.98 -14.42
N SER A 8 5.51 -15.20 -15.66
CA SER A 8 4.61 -14.29 -16.36
C SER A 8 3.41 -15.08 -16.86
N ASN A 9 2.19 -14.58 -16.64
CA ASN A 9 0.96 -15.30 -16.95
C ASN A 9 -0.15 -14.34 -17.35
N GLU A 10 -1.15 -14.87 -18.05
CA GLU A 10 -2.39 -14.18 -18.32
C GLU A 10 -3.30 -14.19 -17.09
N ILE A 11 -3.98 -13.09 -16.85
CA ILE A 11 -4.97 -12.90 -15.80
C ILE A 11 -6.24 -12.27 -16.39
N ILE A 12 -7.37 -12.52 -15.74
CA ILE A 12 -8.64 -11.84 -16.04
C ILE A 12 -8.91 -10.89 -14.88
N THR A 13 -9.30 -9.66 -15.20
CA THR A 13 -9.65 -8.61 -14.24
C THR A 13 -11.06 -8.10 -14.48
N GLY A 14 -11.54 -7.15 -13.70
CA GLY A 14 -12.76 -6.40 -14.00
C GLY A 14 -12.58 -5.39 -15.13
N LEU A 15 -13.60 -4.56 -15.32
CA LEU A 15 -13.61 -3.51 -16.34
C LEU A 15 -12.42 -2.57 -16.21
N MET A 16 -11.99 -2.01 -17.34
CA MET A 16 -10.91 -1.02 -17.41
C MET A 16 -11.28 0.27 -16.64
N GLY A 17 -10.28 0.96 -16.16
CA GLY A 17 -10.41 2.21 -15.43
C GLY A 17 -10.37 2.04 -13.91
N GLU A 18 -10.11 3.14 -13.23
CA GLU A 18 -9.93 3.17 -11.78
C GLU A 18 -11.22 2.78 -11.05
N LYS A 19 -11.12 1.86 -10.06
CA LYS A 19 -12.23 1.53 -9.17
C LYS A 19 -12.52 2.68 -8.22
N LEU A 20 -13.76 3.19 -8.26
CA LEU A 20 -14.21 4.31 -7.43
C LEU A 20 -15.29 3.90 -6.43
N ALA A 21 -16.19 2.99 -6.83
CA ALA A 21 -17.36 2.66 -6.02
C ALA A 21 -17.65 1.14 -6.03
N GLU A 22 -18.39 0.71 -5.03
CA GLU A 22 -18.97 -0.63 -5.01
C GLU A 22 -19.88 -0.84 -6.23
N GLY A 23 -19.81 -2.00 -6.86
CA GLY A 23 -20.64 -2.34 -8.02
C GLY A 23 -20.17 -1.78 -9.36
N ASP A 24 -19.07 -1.02 -9.43
CA ASP A 24 -18.51 -0.49 -10.69
C ASP A 24 -17.82 -1.55 -11.56
N LEU A 25 -17.74 -2.78 -11.10
CA LEU A 25 -17.14 -3.96 -11.75
C LEU A 25 -15.65 -3.81 -12.10
N LYS A 26 -14.98 -2.80 -11.57
CA LYS A 26 -13.58 -2.50 -11.86
C LYS A 26 -12.64 -3.13 -10.83
N THR A 27 -11.45 -3.51 -11.28
CA THR A 27 -10.35 -3.93 -10.41
C THR A 27 -9.62 -2.69 -9.90
N PRO A 28 -9.31 -2.60 -8.58
CA PRO A 28 -8.66 -1.42 -8.06
C PRO A 28 -7.19 -1.32 -8.53
N VAL A 29 -6.76 -0.12 -8.84
CA VAL A 29 -5.36 0.22 -9.15
C VAL A 29 -4.68 0.67 -7.87
N GLY A 30 -3.52 0.09 -7.55
CA GLY A 30 -2.81 0.40 -6.30
C GLY A 30 -1.86 -0.70 -5.84
N ALA A 31 -1.44 -0.61 -4.58
CA ALA A 31 -0.60 -1.60 -3.90
C ALA A 31 -1.32 -2.14 -2.66
N TYR A 32 -1.58 -3.44 -2.63
CA TYR A 32 -2.44 -4.10 -1.65
C TYR A 32 -1.72 -5.25 -0.97
N GLU A 33 -1.95 -5.43 0.31
CA GLU A 33 -1.51 -6.60 1.06
C GLU A 33 -2.45 -7.77 0.82
N ILE A 34 -1.90 -8.98 0.91
CA ILE A 34 -2.70 -10.20 1.02
C ILE A 34 -3.08 -10.34 2.48
N THR A 35 -4.37 -10.17 2.79
CA THR A 35 -4.87 -10.17 4.16
C THR A 35 -5.26 -11.55 4.66
N ARG A 36 -5.68 -12.44 3.76
CA ARG A 36 -6.11 -13.80 4.11
C ARG A 36 -6.04 -14.73 2.90
N LYS A 37 -5.57 -15.97 3.12
CA LYS A 37 -5.78 -17.12 2.26
C LYS A 37 -6.99 -17.90 2.79
N PHE A 38 -7.86 -18.41 1.91
CA PHE A 38 -9.02 -19.19 2.30
C PHE A 38 -9.53 -20.08 1.16
N THR A 39 -10.32 -21.10 1.51
CA THR A 39 -11.09 -21.89 0.55
C THR A 39 -12.33 -21.08 0.17
N PRO A 40 -12.57 -20.81 -1.13
CA PRO A 40 -13.77 -20.08 -1.56
C PRO A 40 -15.06 -20.80 -1.20
N PRO A 41 -16.18 -20.06 -1.07
CA PRO A 41 -17.47 -20.66 -0.71
C PRO A 41 -18.08 -21.55 -1.81
N THR A 42 -17.61 -21.42 -3.05
CA THR A 42 -18.04 -22.24 -4.19
C THR A 42 -16.83 -22.62 -5.07
N THR A 43 -16.94 -23.71 -5.81
CA THR A 43 -15.91 -24.18 -6.77
C THR A 43 -15.70 -23.22 -7.94
N TYR A 44 -16.62 -22.26 -8.15
CA TYR A 44 -16.53 -21.23 -9.17
C TYR A 44 -15.25 -20.36 -9.06
N TYR A 45 -14.73 -20.15 -7.86
CA TYR A 45 -13.52 -19.34 -7.61
C TYR A 45 -12.23 -20.17 -7.53
N GLY A 46 -12.27 -21.43 -7.98
CA GLY A 46 -11.11 -22.33 -7.94
C GLY A 46 -10.83 -22.94 -6.56
N PRO A 47 -9.66 -23.57 -6.37
CA PRO A 47 -9.34 -24.33 -5.16
C PRO A 47 -8.99 -23.43 -3.95
N VAL A 48 -8.53 -22.23 -4.18
CA VAL A 48 -8.06 -21.29 -3.14
C VAL A 48 -8.29 -19.84 -3.58
N ALA A 49 -8.43 -18.94 -2.62
CA ALA A 49 -8.49 -17.50 -2.88
C ALA A 49 -7.66 -16.72 -1.86
N PHE A 50 -7.23 -15.53 -2.29
CA PHE A 50 -6.46 -14.58 -1.50
C PHE A 50 -7.18 -13.24 -1.46
N SER A 51 -7.58 -12.80 -0.27
CA SER A 51 -8.21 -11.50 -0.08
C SER A 51 -7.17 -10.39 -0.07
N LEU A 52 -7.46 -9.30 -0.77
CA LEU A 52 -6.62 -8.10 -0.81
C LEU A 52 -7.14 -7.03 0.16
N SER A 53 -6.24 -6.16 0.61
CA SER A 53 -6.52 -5.05 1.54
C SER A 53 -7.27 -3.87 0.91
N TYR A 54 -8.03 -4.10 -0.17
CA TYR A 54 -8.88 -3.06 -0.75
C TYR A 54 -10.20 -2.89 0.04
N PRO A 55 -10.67 -1.65 0.31
CA PRO A 55 -9.94 -0.40 0.15
C PRO A 55 -8.89 -0.21 1.25
N ASN A 56 -7.65 0.12 0.85
CA ASN A 56 -6.61 0.49 1.80
C ASN A 56 -6.83 1.94 2.31
N LEU A 57 -5.91 2.46 3.13
CA LEU A 57 -6.06 3.80 3.68
C LEU A 57 -6.05 4.89 2.60
N TYR A 58 -5.22 4.75 1.56
CA TYR A 58 -5.18 5.69 0.44
C TYR A 58 -6.50 5.75 -0.30
N ASP A 59 -7.14 4.59 -0.52
CA ASP A 59 -8.46 4.48 -1.15
C ASP A 59 -9.56 5.11 -0.29
N LYS A 60 -9.58 4.78 1.01
CA LYS A 60 -10.59 5.28 1.97
C LYS A 60 -10.59 6.79 2.08
N LEU A 61 -9.41 7.41 2.18
CA LEU A 61 -9.27 8.86 2.26
C LEU A 61 -9.66 9.56 0.94
N ARG A 62 -9.63 8.84 -0.17
CA ARG A 62 -10.15 9.28 -1.48
C ARG A 62 -11.63 8.91 -1.70
N LYS A 63 -12.31 8.44 -0.64
CA LYS A 63 -13.74 8.07 -0.66
C LYS A 63 -14.07 6.93 -1.63
N ARG A 64 -13.11 6.06 -1.94
CA ARG A 64 -13.37 4.86 -2.72
C ARG A 64 -14.07 3.84 -1.85
N THR A 65 -15.06 3.17 -2.42
CA THR A 65 -15.89 2.19 -1.71
C THR A 65 -15.85 0.82 -2.35
N GLY A 66 -16.49 -0.15 -1.69
CA GLY A 66 -16.50 -1.55 -2.06
C GLY A 66 -15.58 -2.38 -1.18
N SER A 67 -15.60 -3.69 -1.40
CA SER A 67 -14.81 -4.68 -0.66
C SER A 67 -14.73 -5.99 -1.44
N GLY A 68 -14.11 -7.02 -0.86
CA GLY A 68 -14.13 -8.38 -1.42
C GLY A 68 -13.37 -8.54 -2.72
N ILE A 69 -12.28 -7.81 -2.90
CA ILE A 69 -11.36 -8.02 -4.02
C ILE A 69 -10.44 -9.18 -3.69
N TRP A 70 -10.48 -10.22 -4.52
CA TRP A 70 -9.71 -11.44 -4.36
C TRP A 70 -8.80 -11.70 -5.55
N ILE A 71 -7.72 -12.44 -5.31
CA ILE A 71 -7.02 -13.23 -6.33
C ILE A 71 -7.56 -14.65 -6.18
N HIS A 72 -8.07 -15.24 -7.26
CA HIS A 72 -8.71 -16.55 -7.23
C HIS A 72 -8.53 -17.33 -8.54
N GLY A 73 -8.96 -18.58 -8.55
CA GLY A 73 -8.87 -19.46 -9.69
C GLY A 73 -10.05 -19.41 -10.65
N TYR A 74 -10.01 -20.29 -11.63
CA TYR A 74 -11.13 -20.56 -12.53
C TYR A 74 -12.03 -21.64 -11.92
N PRO A 75 -13.30 -21.76 -12.38
CA PRO A 75 -14.22 -22.83 -11.94
C PRO A 75 -13.56 -24.19 -12.02
N MET A 76 -13.75 -25.01 -10.99
CA MET A 76 -13.20 -26.37 -10.94
C MET A 76 -14.00 -27.35 -11.80
N GLU A 77 -15.28 -27.06 -12.07
CA GLU A 77 -16.19 -27.85 -12.88
C GLU A 77 -16.69 -27.02 -14.05
N GLY A 78 -16.34 -27.43 -15.27
CA GLY A 78 -16.76 -26.80 -16.52
C GLY A 78 -15.99 -25.53 -16.89
N ASP A 79 -15.74 -25.36 -18.17
CA ASP A 79 -14.94 -24.24 -18.72
C ASP A 79 -15.76 -22.96 -18.92
N VAL A 80 -16.48 -22.55 -17.90
CA VAL A 80 -17.34 -21.35 -17.99
C VAL A 80 -16.50 -20.09 -18.23
N ARG A 81 -15.23 -20.08 -17.81
CA ARG A 81 -14.37 -18.90 -17.92
C ARG A 81 -13.61 -18.76 -19.24
N GLU A 82 -13.60 -19.76 -20.09
CA GLU A 82 -12.98 -19.59 -21.43
C GLU A 82 -13.70 -18.51 -22.28
N ASN A 83 -14.96 -18.21 -21.95
CA ASN A 83 -15.76 -17.18 -22.61
C ASN A 83 -15.98 -15.93 -21.76
N GLU A 84 -15.54 -15.89 -20.49
CA GLU A 84 -15.63 -14.70 -19.65
C GLU A 84 -14.42 -13.80 -19.87
N VAL A 85 -14.66 -12.63 -20.45
CA VAL A 85 -13.63 -11.64 -20.74
C VAL A 85 -13.27 -10.83 -19.50
N GLU A 86 -14.16 -10.78 -18.49
CA GLU A 86 -14.03 -9.90 -17.32
C GLU A 86 -14.57 -10.53 -16.03
N THR A 87 -14.01 -10.10 -14.87
CA THR A 87 -14.56 -10.38 -13.56
C THR A 87 -15.40 -9.19 -13.06
N ARG A 88 -15.95 -9.31 -11.84
CA ARG A 88 -16.62 -8.18 -11.16
C ARG A 88 -15.67 -7.36 -10.27
N GLY A 89 -14.37 -7.33 -10.64
CA GLY A 89 -13.32 -6.57 -9.93
C GLY A 89 -12.25 -7.41 -9.26
N CYS A 90 -12.41 -8.73 -9.17
CA CYS A 90 -11.37 -9.66 -8.72
C CYS A 90 -10.28 -9.85 -9.79
N VAL A 91 -9.19 -10.47 -9.41
CA VAL A 91 -8.14 -10.97 -10.31
C VAL A 91 -8.28 -12.49 -10.39
N ALA A 92 -8.57 -13.01 -11.58
CA ALA A 92 -8.68 -14.45 -11.81
C ALA A 92 -7.52 -14.97 -12.66
N MET A 93 -7.04 -16.16 -12.34
CA MET A 93 -5.98 -16.85 -13.09
C MET A 93 -6.25 -18.36 -13.15
N LYS A 94 -5.59 -19.06 -14.07
CA LYS A 94 -5.69 -20.52 -14.16
C LYS A 94 -5.28 -21.18 -12.84
N ASN A 95 -5.92 -22.31 -12.49
CA ASN A 95 -5.75 -22.93 -11.19
C ASN A 95 -4.32 -23.43 -10.91
N ASP A 96 -3.62 -23.94 -11.92
CA ASP A 96 -2.20 -24.32 -11.81
C ASP A 96 -1.29 -23.12 -11.51
N LEU A 97 -1.59 -21.98 -12.09
CA LEU A 97 -0.89 -20.72 -11.87
C LEU A 97 -1.17 -20.17 -10.47
N LEU A 98 -2.40 -20.31 -9.98
CA LEU A 98 -2.79 -19.90 -8.65
C LEU A 98 -2.07 -20.70 -7.56
N ILE A 99 -1.91 -22.01 -7.76
CA ILE A 99 -1.15 -22.86 -6.85
C ILE A 99 0.34 -22.46 -6.85
N ALA A 100 0.91 -22.18 -8.01
CA ALA A 100 2.28 -21.67 -8.09
C ALA A 100 2.43 -20.28 -7.46
N PHE A 101 1.43 -19.42 -7.57
CA PHE A 101 1.37 -18.11 -6.89
C PHE A 101 1.35 -18.30 -5.36
N GLU A 102 0.56 -19.25 -4.86
CA GLU A 102 0.53 -19.59 -3.44
C GLU A 102 1.93 -19.89 -2.89
N ASP A 103 2.71 -20.70 -3.61
CA ASP A 103 4.08 -21.04 -3.20
C ASP A 103 5.01 -19.82 -3.09
N VAL A 104 4.79 -18.81 -3.90
CA VAL A 104 5.56 -17.56 -3.84
C VAL A 104 5.18 -16.69 -2.63
N VAL A 105 3.88 -16.63 -2.30
CA VAL A 105 3.37 -15.68 -1.30
C VAL A 105 3.26 -16.24 0.12
N LYS A 106 3.25 -17.56 0.29
CA LYS A 106 2.95 -18.24 1.57
C LYS A 106 3.86 -17.86 2.75
N ASN A 107 5.10 -17.50 2.49
CA ASN A 107 6.11 -17.25 3.52
C ASN A 107 6.54 -15.78 3.63
N ASN A 108 5.93 -14.88 2.89
CA ASN A 108 6.36 -13.49 2.79
C ASN A 108 5.18 -12.53 3.00
N LYS A 109 5.47 -11.39 3.62
CA LYS A 109 4.58 -10.23 3.54
C LYS A 109 4.59 -9.70 2.10
N SER A 110 3.73 -10.25 1.25
CA SER A 110 3.70 -9.92 -0.17
C SER A 110 2.79 -8.72 -0.42
N ILE A 111 3.25 -7.82 -1.27
CA ILE A 111 2.46 -6.70 -1.78
C ILE A 111 2.07 -7.01 -3.23
N VAL A 112 0.78 -6.98 -3.50
CA VAL A 112 0.22 -7.09 -4.85
C VAL A 112 0.10 -5.70 -5.44
N ILE A 113 0.76 -5.44 -6.55
CA ILE A 113 0.68 -4.17 -7.27
C ILE A 113 -0.22 -4.39 -8.49
N ILE A 114 -1.31 -3.64 -8.58
CA ILE A 114 -2.26 -3.68 -9.70
C ILE A 114 -2.13 -2.38 -10.47
N SER A 115 -1.83 -2.48 -11.76
CA SER A 115 -1.62 -1.33 -12.64
C SER A 115 -2.19 -1.60 -14.04
N GLU A 116 -2.82 -0.61 -14.64
CA GLU A 116 -3.33 -0.66 -16.02
C GLU A 116 -2.26 -0.31 -17.07
N LYS A 117 -1.23 0.44 -16.68
CA LYS A 117 -0.21 0.97 -17.59
C LYS A 117 1.14 0.27 -17.45
N GLY A 118 1.11 -1.07 -17.52
CA GLY A 118 2.32 -1.86 -17.39
C GLY A 118 2.86 -1.91 -15.97
N TYR A 119 4.10 -2.34 -15.82
CA TYR A 119 4.74 -2.52 -14.52
C TYR A 119 5.31 -1.20 -13.99
N PRO A 120 4.83 -0.68 -12.86
CA PRO A 120 5.38 0.53 -12.27
C PRO A 120 6.79 0.26 -11.75
N GLN A 121 7.75 1.06 -12.21
CA GLN A 121 9.14 0.92 -11.80
C GLN A 121 9.45 1.81 -10.59
N ALA A 122 10.11 1.22 -9.59
CA ALA A 122 10.73 1.99 -8.51
C ALA A 122 12.08 2.54 -9.02
N LEU A 123 12.18 3.85 -9.18
CA LEU A 123 13.44 4.49 -9.56
C LEU A 123 14.41 4.47 -8.38
N THR A 124 15.65 4.06 -8.64
CA THR A 124 16.72 4.03 -7.60
C THR A 124 16.93 5.42 -6.96
N SER A 125 16.83 6.48 -7.77
CA SER A 125 16.87 7.87 -7.29
C SER A 125 15.78 8.19 -6.29
N ASP A 126 14.54 7.77 -6.58
CA ASP A 126 13.41 8.03 -5.69
C ASP A 126 13.54 7.25 -4.37
N ILE A 127 13.98 5.99 -4.44
CA ILE A 127 14.26 5.18 -3.25
C ILE A 127 15.33 5.84 -2.38
N ALA A 128 16.39 6.37 -2.98
CA ALA A 128 17.45 7.08 -2.24
C ALA A 128 16.90 8.36 -1.56
N VAL A 129 16.07 9.13 -2.28
CA VAL A 129 15.39 10.33 -1.72
C VAL A 129 14.46 9.95 -0.57
N ILE A 130 13.69 8.88 -0.71
CA ILE A 130 12.79 8.40 0.35
C ILE A 130 13.59 8.02 1.60
N PHE A 131 14.63 7.21 1.47
CA PHE A 131 15.44 6.82 2.63
C PHE A 131 16.10 8.03 3.31
N ALA A 132 16.76 8.91 2.55
CA ALA A 132 17.39 10.11 3.10
C ALA A 132 16.36 10.98 3.84
N SER A 133 15.17 11.16 3.26
CA SER A 133 14.10 11.96 3.85
C SER A 133 13.51 11.31 5.10
N LEU A 134 13.32 9.98 5.12
CA LEU A 134 12.80 9.26 6.30
C LEU A 134 13.74 9.39 7.50
N PHE A 135 15.05 9.26 7.29
CA PHE A 135 16.00 9.43 8.38
C PHE A 135 16.08 10.89 8.84
N ALA A 136 16.07 11.86 7.93
CA ALA A 136 16.03 13.28 8.29
C ALA A 136 14.74 13.67 9.02
N TRP A 137 13.60 13.09 8.64
CA TRP A 137 12.32 13.22 9.33
C TRP A 137 12.36 12.61 10.74
N LYS A 138 12.91 11.40 10.87
CA LYS A 138 13.13 10.74 12.16
C LYS A 138 14.03 11.58 13.08
N ASP A 139 15.11 12.13 12.56
CA ASP A 139 16.04 12.97 13.33
C ASP A 139 15.35 14.24 13.84
N ALA A 140 14.58 14.94 12.97
CA ALA A 140 13.77 16.09 13.39
C ALA A 140 12.76 15.73 14.47
N TRP A 141 12.12 14.55 14.35
CA TRP A 141 11.21 14.03 15.37
C TRP A 141 11.93 13.75 16.71
N THR A 142 13.08 13.10 16.64
CA THR A 142 13.87 12.76 17.84
C THR A 142 14.27 13.99 18.65
N ILE A 143 14.71 15.05 17.98
CA ILE A 143 15.14 16.29 18.65
C ILE A 143 14.03 17.33 18.86
N SER A 144 12.77 16.98 18.56
CA SER A 144 11.62 17.90 18.66
C SER A 144 11.70 19.16 17.78
N ASP A 145 12.40 19.11 16.64
CA ASP A 145 12.42 20.17 15.66
C ASP A 145 11.11 20.16 14.86
N LEU A 146 10.11 20.89 15.33
CA LEU A 146 8.77 20.90 14.79
C LEU A 146 8.72 21.37 13.34
N ASP A 147 9.42 22.45 13.02
CA ASP A 147 9.36 23.06 11.69
C ASP A 147 9.99 22.13 10.65
N ARG A 148 11.15 21.58 10.97
CA ARG A 148 11.82 20.59 10.13
C ARG A 148 10.99 19.31 10.00
N TYR A 149 10.39 18.82 11.09
CA TYR A 149 9.50 17.66 11.08
C TYR A 149 8.30 17.87 10.15
N LEU A 150 7.59 19.01 10.29
CA LEU A 150 6.42 19.33 9.49
C LEU A 150 6.76 19.63 8.03
N SER A 151 7.99 20.02 7.73
CA SER A 151 8.42 20.29 6.35
C SER A 151 8.38 19.06 5.43
N PHE A 152 8.34 17.85 6.00
CA PHE A 152 8.20 16.60 5.23
C PHE A 152 6.77 16.29 4.82
N TYR A 153 5.77 16.99 5.39
CA TYR A 153 4.37 16.74 5.10
C TYR A 153 3.87 17.57 3.92
N SER A 154 2.97 16.98 3.12
CA SER A 154 2.27 17.70 2.05
C SER A 154 1.22 18.65 2.62
N SER A 155 0.92 19.74 1.91
CA SER A 155 -0.24 20.60 2.22
C SER A 155 -1.56 19.81 2.27
N ASP A 156 -1.65 18.75 1.45
CA ASP A 156 -2.85 17.89 1.34
C ASP A 156 -2.80 16.68 2.29
N PHE A 157 -1.85 16.67 3.22
CA PHE A 157 -1.68 15.57 4.17
C PHE A 157 -2.97 15.21 4.89
N ARG A 158 -3.13 13.88 5.08
CA ARG A 158 -4.18 13.30 5.94
C ARG A 158 -3.57 12.22 6.83
N ARG A 159 -3.90 12.24 8.11
CA ARG A 159 -3.65 11.12 9.00
C ARG A 159 -4.71 10.04 8.79
N PHE A 160 -4.48 8.83 9.27
CA PHE A 160 -5.38 7.67 9.12
C PHE A 160 -6.84 7.94 9.56
N ASP A 161 -7.07 8.83 10.50
CA ASP A 161 -8.38 9.24 11.02
C ASP A 161 -8.99 10.44 10.26
N GLY A 162 -8.34 10.90 9.18
CA GLY A 162 -8.78 12.03 8.36
C GLY A 162 -8.27 13.39 8.83
N MET A 163 -7.54 13.46 9.95
CA MET A 163 -6.95 14.71 10.46
C MET A 163 -6.10 15.40 9.41
N LYS A 164 -6.33 16.69 9.20
CA LYS A 164 -5.59 17.53 8.24
C LYS A 164 -4.28 18.03 8.83
N LEU A 165 -3.41 18.56 7.96
CA LEU A 165 -2.08 19.05 8.36
C LEU A 165 -2.17 20.14 9.47
N SER A 166 -3.15 21.06 9.40
CA SER A 166 -3.28 22.12 10.42
C SER A 166 -3.56 21.58 11.82
N GLU A 167 -4.48 20.61 11.92
CA GLU A 167 -4.85 19.96 13.20
C GLU A 167 -3.69 19.08 13.70
N PHE A 168 -3.07 18.34 12.78
CA PHE A 168 -1.89 17.53 13.06
C PHE A 168 -0.71 18.37 13.55
N SER A 169 -0.44 19.52 12.93
CA SER A 169 0.59 20.46 13.35
C SER A 169 0.33 20.98 14.76
N ALA A 170 -0.90 21.38 15.07
CA ALA A 170 -1.27 21.84 16.41
C ALA A 170 -1.09 20.72 17.46
N MET A 171 -1.45 19.48 17.12
CA MET A 171 -1.22 18.31 17.99
C MET A 171 0.28 18.07 18.20
N LYS A 172 1.09 18.05 17.15
CA LYS A 172 2.55 17.83 17.24
C LYS A 172 3.25 18.94 18.00
N LYS A 173 2.82 20.19 17.85
CA LYS A 173 3.33 21.31 18.64
C LYS A 173 3.18 21.05 20.15
N ARG A 174 2.01 20.58 20.59
CA ARG A 174 1.78 20.20 22.01
C ARG A 174 2.63 19.04 22.47
N VAL A 175 2.85 18.05 21.59
CA VAL A 175 3.70 16.89 21.94
C VAL A 175 5.16 17.30 22.03
N PHE A 176 5.66 18.08 21.05
CA PHE A 176 7.07 18.48 21.00
C PHE A 176 7.43 19.49 22.11
N SER A 177 6.46 20.33 22.56
CA SER A 177 6.69 21.28 23.67
C SER A 177 6.97 20.61 25.02
N LYS A 178 6.66 19.32 25.18
CA LYS A 178 7.04 18.56 26.38
C LYS A 178 8.55 18.33 26.50
N ASN A 179 9.28 18.44 25.39
CA ASN A 179 10.72 18.28 25.29
C ASN A 179 11.26 16.97 25.93
N GLU A 180 10.48 15.89 25.82
CA GLU A 180 10.86 14.57 26.30
C GLU A 180 12.02 13.98 25.50
N SER A 181 12.90 13.24 26.15
CA SER A 181 13.91 12.40 25.48
C SER A 181 13.20 11.33 24.65
N LYS A 182 13.66 11.09 23.43
CA LYS A 182 13.07 10.11 22.51
C LYS A 182 14.12 9.21 21.89
N ILE A 183 13.81 7.92 21.83
CA ILE A 183 14.55 6.93 21.06
C ILE A 183 13.58 6.42 19.98
N ILE A 184 13.95 6.61 18.72
CA ILE A 184 13.13 6.21 17.57
C ILE A 184 13.98 5.34 16.65
N GLU A 185 13.54 4.12 16.42
CA GLU A 185 14.18 3.17 15.52
C GLU A 185 13.22 2.73 14.43
N PHE A 186 13.72 2.67 13.19
CA PHE A 186 12.99 2.14 12.04
C PHE A 186 13.74 0.94 11.48
N LYS A 187 13.01 -0.16 11.21
CA LYS A 187 13.54 -1.42 10.69
C LYS A 187 12.60 -2.03 9.65
N ASN A 188 13.09 -3.01 8.90
CA ASN A 188 12.29 -3.84 8.00
C ASN A 188 11.48 -3.03 6.98
N PHE A 189 12.16 -2.14 6.26
CA PHE A 189 11.54 -1.28 5.25
C PHE A 189 11.03 -2.08 4.06
N THR A 190 9.82 -1.73 3.62
CA THR A 190 9.27 -2.11 2.31
C THR A 190 8.85 -0.84 1.59
N ILE A 191 9.42 -0.58 0.43
CA ILE A 191 9.12 0.57 -0.41
C ILE A 191 8.69 0.06 -1.77
N VAL A 192 7.45 0.32 -2.15
CA VAL A 192 6.90 -0.08 -3.45
C VAL A 192 6.26 1.10 -4.15
N PRO A 193 6.37 1.19 -5.49
CA PRO A 193 5.64 2.19 -6.24
C PRO A 193 4.14 1.97 -6.05
N TYR A 194 3.40 3.05 -5.89
CA TYR A 194 1.94 3.01 -5.79
C TYR A 194 1.35 3.50 -7.11
N PRO A 195 0.79 2.63 -7.95
CA PRO A 195 0.12 3.04 -9.17
C PRO A 195 -0.99 4.02 -8.86
N SER A 196 -1.01 5.12 -9.55
CA SER A 196 -2.02 6.17 -9.39
C SER A 196 -2.32 6.79 -10.75
N THR A 197 -3.55 7.24 -10.94
CA THR A 197 -3.94 8.04 -12.10
C THR A 197 -3.46 9.49 -11.99
N ASP A 198 -3.03 9.90 -10.79
CA ASP A 198 -2.39 11.20 -10.58
C ASP A 198 -1.01 11.24 -11.24
N SER A 199 -0.57 12.42 -11.66
CA SER A 199 0.75 12.63 -12.28
C SER A 199 1.93 12.53 -11.32
N LYS A 200 1.67 12.20 -10.05
CA LYS A 200 2.68 12.14 -9.00
C LYS A 200 3.33 10.76 -8.90
N ASN A 201 4.65 10.73 -8.68
CA ASN A 201 5.34 9.50 -8.31
C ASN A 201 5.05 9.19 -6.85
N ILE A 202 4.10 8.29 -6.62
CA ILE A 202 3.65 7.89 -5.28
C ILE A 202 4.28 6.55 -4.91
N TYR A 203 4.69 6.44 -3.65
CA TYR A 203 5.20 5.21 -3.06
C TYR A 203 4.44 4.87 -1.78
N ARG A 204 4.16 3.58 -1.60
CA ARG A 204 3.77 3.04 -0.29
C ARG A 204 5.05 2.61 0.42
N VAL A 205 5.27 3.17 1.60
CA VAL A 205 6.42 2.88 2.45
C VAL A 205 5.91 2.27 3.74
N SER A 206 6.40 1.11 4.12
CA SER A 206 6.10 0.54 5.43
C SER A 206 7.38 0.12 6.13
N PHE A 207 7.39 0.23 7.45
CA PHE A 207 8.52 -0.15 8.31
C PHE A 207 8.03 -0.45 9.72
N ASP A 208 8.82 -1.19 10.46
CA ASP A 208 8.61 -1.39 11.89
C ASP A 208 9.18 -0.19 12.64
N GLU A 209 8.34 0.44 13.46
CA GLU A 209 8.70 1.57 14.31
C GLU A 209 8.79 1.09 15.78
N ARG A 210 9.91 1.43 16.42
CA ARG A 210 10.05 1.38 17.86
C ARG A 210 10.23 2.81 18.37
N TYR A 211 9.29 3.26 19.19
CA TYR A 211 9.31 4.57 19.80
C TYR A 211 9.36 4.45 21.33
N ARG A 212 10.26 5.18 21.97
CA ARG A 212 10.38 5.26 23.42
C ARG A 212 10.53 6.72 23.83
N ALA A 213 9.69 7.16 24.75
CA ALA A 213 9.75 8.45 25.41
C ALA A 213 9.35 8.30 26.89
N ASP A 214 9.54 9.33 27.69
CA ASP A 214 9.27 9.28 29.11
C ASP A 214 7.82 8.93 29.44
N THR A 215 6.86 9.41 28.62
CA THR A 215 5.43 9.22 28.87
C THR A 215 4.74 8.25 27.92
N TYR A 216 5.40 7.80 26.84
CA TYR A 216 4.76 6.96 25.82
C TYR A 216 5.75 6.02 25.13
N ASN A 217 5.32 4.77 24.96
CA ASN A 217 6.06 3.73 24.23
C ASN A 217 5.17 3.14 23.15
N PHE A 218 5.77 2.85 22.00
CA PHE A 218 5.10 2.19 20.86
C PHE A 218 6.05 1.22 20.16
N ASP A 219 5.54 0.05 19.81
CA ASP A 219 6.14 -0.91 18.89
C ASP A 219 5.07 -1.32 17.89
N GLY A 220 5.28 -1.08 16.62
CA GLY A 220 4.30 -1.41 15.61
C GLY A 220 4.79 -1.12 14.19
N GLN A 221 3.95 -1.46 13.21
CA GLN A 221 4.20 -1.12 11.84
C GLN A 221 3.63 0.28 11.54
N LYS A 222 4.43 1.09 10.85
CA LYS A 222 3.99 2.36 10.27
C LYS A 222 3.88 2.23 8.75
N VAL A 223 2.82 2.80 8.21
CA VAL A 223 2.62 2.90 6.76
C VAL A 223 2.50 4.35 6.35
N LEU A 224 3.27 4.74 5.36
CA LEU A 224 3.24 6.07 4.76
C LEU A 224 2.91 5.95 3.27
N TYR A 225 2.13 6.88 2.76
CA TYR A 225 2.05 7.15 1.33
C TYR A 225 2.77 8.46 1.06
N VAL A 226 3.79 8.41 0.24
CA VAL A 226 4.68 9.54 -0.01
C VAL A 226 4.72 9.87 -1.51
N ALA A 227 4.83 11.14 -1.85
CA ALA A 227 5.15 11.59 -3.19
C ALA A 227 6.61 11.99 -3.28
N VAL A 228 7.26 11.68 -4.41
CA VAL A 228 8.61 12.16 -4.73
C VAL A 228 8.52 13.09 -5.93
N GLU A 229 8.81 14.37 -5.71
CA GLU A 229 8.79 15.41 -6.73
C GLU A 229 10.03 16.31 -6.57
N ASN A 230 10.74 16.60 -7.66
CA ASN A 230 11.92 17.48 -7.64
C ASN A 230 12.96 17.09 -6.58
N ASN A 231 13.27 15.80 -6.45
CA ASN A 231 14.17 15.24 -5.44
C ASN A 231 13.76 15.56 -3.98
N LYS A 232 12.49 15.71 -3.73
CA LYS A 232 11.95 15.91 -2.37
C LYS A 232 10.83 14.91 -2.11
N MET A 233 10.86 14.30 -0.93
CA MET A 233 9.77 13.47 -0.44
C MET A 233 8.75 14.33 0.31
N LYS A 234 7.46 14.08 0.09
CA LYS A 234 6.36 14.63 0.87
C LYS A 234 5.43 13.51 1.34
N ILE A 235 5.16 13.48 2.63
CA ILE A 235 4.21 12.55 3.24
C ILE A 235 2.79 13.02 2.93
N LEU A 236 2.04 12.19 2.23
CA LEU A 236 0.64 12.45 1.86
C LEU A 236 -0.32 11.87 2.91
N ILE A 237 0.00 10.67 3.40
CA ILE A 237 -0.82 9.92 4.35
C ILE A 237 0.10 9.22 5.34
N GLU A 238 -0.32 9.19 6.62
CA GLU A 238 0.37 8.48 7.71
C GLU A 238 -0.64 7.63 8.49
N GLU A 239 -0.31 6.33 8.62
CA GLU A 239 -1.02 5.34 9.43
C GLU A 239 -0.17 4.91 10.62
#